data_68213502a05b2b8365726c4dc1355529
#
_entry.id   68213502a05b2b8365726c4dc1355529
#
_cell.length_a   1.000
_cell.length_b   1.000
_cell.length_c   1.000
_cell.angle_alpha   90.00
_cell.angle_beta   90.00
_cell.angle_gamma   90.00
#
_symmetry.space_group_name_H-M   'P 1'
#
loop_
_entity.id
_entity.type
_entity.pdbx_description
1 polymer ?
#
loop_
_entity_poly.entity_id
_entity_poly.type
_entity_poly.pdbx_seq_one_letter_code
_entity_poly.pdbx_strand_id
1 'polypeptide(L)'
;MNINQTSQRAVVNWQSFDVGANAQVNFNQPNAQAVTLNRVTGASASQIDGAIRANGQVIIVNSNGVSFGKGAQVDAAAVVATTMNFSNQDFMDFKHVYQGNGTGKVVNEGRITAHDPKGFIALLAPEVRNEGYLVARANVANTIAMVAGEKITLNFQNNQLMGVRVDVSTINALVENKRLVFVDGGTVIVAANSARQLMNGVVRNSGVIVASSAVNNGGKIDLIAADVTNTGKLLANGKGTGTTGGQINVAGENITLAASSKIAANGDAGGGQINVGSKAAVSNNEPAITAKNVRVESTAVVSASAINSGNGGTVKIHSTEQTQIHGVISANGGAVSGNGGVVQTSSNGTLVVGSTSQVNVAATNGQSGTWKLQAGQLNIDRNM
;
A
#
# COMPACT_ATOMS: atom_id res chain seq x y z
N MET A 1 -21.19 0.44 25.02
CA MET A 1 -21.74 -0.92 24.87
C MET A 1 -20.61 -1.92 25.01
N ASN A 2 -20.82 -3.02 25.74
CA ASN A 2 -19.83 -4.10 25.82
C ASN A 2 -20.40 -5.35 25.16
N ILE A 3 -19.60 -5.96 24.28
CA ILE A 3 -19.89 -7.21 23.57
C ILE A 3 -18.90 -8.25 24.08
N ASN A 4 -19.42 -9.22 24.83
CA ASN A 4 -18.60 -10.28 25.41
C ASN A 4 -18.68 -11.53 24.52
N GLN A 5 -17.55 -11.91 23.91
CA GLN A 5 -17.41 -13.09 23.08
C GLN A 5 -16.66 -14.17 23.84
N THR A 6 -17.22 -15.37 23.89
CA THR A 6 -16.60 -16.54 24.56
C THR A 6 -15.98 -17.55 23.58
N SER A 7 -16.37 -17.48 22.30
CA SER A 7 -15.86 -18.34 21.22
C SER A 7 -14.73 -17.68 20.44
N GLN A 8 -13.94 -18.45 19.71
CA GLN A 8 -12.91 -17.89 18.82
C GLN A 8 -13.50 -17.12 17.63
N ARG A 9 -14.74 -17.43 17.24
CA ARG A 9 -15.44 -16.77 16.14
C ARG A 9 -16.89 -16.51 16.52
N ALA A 10 -17.35 -15.30 16.25
CA ALA A 10 -18.73 -14.90 16.46
C ALA A 10 -19.25 -14.12 15.24
N VAL A 11 -20.50 -14.37 14.88
CA VAL A 11 -21.22 -13.59 13.87
C VAL A 11 -22.35 -12.85 14.56
N VAL A 12 -22.37 -11.54 14.41
CA VAL A 12 -23.45 -10.69 14.92
C VAL A 12 -24.10 -9.99 13.73
N ASN A 13 -25.41 -10.21 13.57
CA ASN A 13 -26.19 -9.50 12.56
C ASN A 13 -26.87 -8.28 13.20
N TRP A 14 -26.63 -7.12 12.61
CA TRP A 14 -27.15 -5.85 13.09
C TRP A 14 -28.17 -5.28 12.10
N GLN A 15 -29.24 -4.67 12.59
CA GLN A 15 -30.09 -3.83 11.75
C GLN A 15 -29.36 -2.55 11.33
N SER A 16 -28.62 -1.94 12.26
CA SER A 16 -27.65 -0.87 12.01
C SER A 16 -26.47 -1.02 12.94
N PHE A 17 -25.28 -0.60 12.51
CA PHE A 17 -24.08 -0.58 13.33
C PHE A 17 -23.46 0.81 13.23
N ASP A 18 -23.93 1.69 14.11
CA ASP A 18 -23.49 3.08 14.21
C ASP A 18 -22.88 3.35 15.58
N VAL A 19 -21.83 4.17 15.64
CA VAL A 19 -21.19 4.57 16.88
C VAL A 19 -21.11 6.10 16.93
N GLY A 20 -21.99 6.72 17.70
CA GLY A 20 -22.04 8.18 17.84
C GLY A 20 -20.74 8.74 18.47
N ALA A 21 -20.48 10.03 18.26
CA ALA A 21 -19.22 10.71 18.61
C ALA A 21 -18.79 10.54 20.09
N ASN A 22 -19.75 10.45 21.01
CA ASN A 22 -19.50 10.26 22.44
C ASN A 22 -19.72 8.81 22.91
N ALA A 23 -19.93 7.86 21.96
CA ALA A 23 -20.20 6.48 22.25
C ALA A 23 -18.94 5.63 22.11
N GLN A 24 -18.93 4.52 22.86
CA GLN A 24 -17.87 3.52 22.77
C GLN A 24 -18.48 2.12 22.72
N VAL A 25 -17.95 1.29 21.81
CA VAL A 25 -18.23 -0.14 21.72
C VAL A 25 -16.95 -0.89 22.08
N ASN A 26 -17.04 -1.80 23.05
CA ASN A 26 -15.94 -2.66 23.48
C ASN A 26 -16.25 -4.10 23.11
N PHE A 27 -15.35 -4.74 22.38
CA PHE A 27 -15.37 -6.18 22.13
C PHE A 27 -14.40 -6.85 23.08
N ASN A 28 -14.93 -7.58 24.05
CA ASN A 28 -14.18 -8.41 24.98
C ASN A 28 -14.12 -9.83 24.43
N GLN A 29 -13.00 -10.17 23.83
CA GLN A 29 -12.80 -11.41 23.08
C GLN A 29 -11.82 -12.33 23.83
N PRO A 30 -11.80 -13.65 23.59
CA PRO A 30 -10.94 -14.60 24.31
C PRO A 30 -9.43 -14.30 24.16
N ASN A 31 -9.00 -13.81 22.99
CA ASN A 31 -7.61 -13.48 22.69
C ASN A 31 -7.50 -12.62 21.40
N ALA A 32 -6.29 -12.22 21.04
CA ALA A 32 -6.03 -11.37 19.87
C ALA A 32 -6.37 -12.04 18.51
N GLN A 33 -6.46 -13.37 18.44
CA GLN A 33 -6.84 -14.11 17.25
C GLN A 33 -8.33 -14.36 17.14
N ALA A 34 -9.09 -14.12 18.21
CA ALA A 34 -10.56 -14.24 18.17
C ALA A 34 -11.15 -13.13 17.27
N VAL A 35 -12.19 -13.48 16.53
CA VAL A 35 -12.76 -12.61 15.49
C VAL A 35 -14.26 -12.43 15.69
N THR A 36 -14.73 -11.19 15.68
CA THR A 36 -16.14 -10.85 15.59
C THR A 36 -16.48 -10.33 14.20
N LEU A 37 -17.36 -11.04 13.49
CA LEU A 37 -17.97 -10.58 12.24
C LEU A 37 -19.26 -9.80 12.55
N ASN A 38 -19.24 -8.49 12.34
CA ASN A 38 -20.37 -7.59 12.47
C ASN A 38 -20.96 -7.36 11.09
N ARG A 39 -22.10 -7.98 10.80
CA ARG A 39 -22.81 -7.83 9.52
C ARG A 39 -24.02 -6.95 9.70
N VAL A 40 -24.11 -5.88 8.93
CA VAL A 40 -25.28 -5.01 8.87
C VAL A 40 -26.22 -5.51 7.79
N THR A 41 -27.47 -5.72 8.16
CA THR A 41 -28.54 -6.23 7.28
C THR A 41 -29.56 -5.16 6.89
N GLY A 42 -29.51 -3.99 7.53
CA GLY A 42 -30.37 -2.86 7.19
C GLY A 42 -29.91 -2.12 5.94
N ALA A 43 -30.66 -1.10 5.54
CA ALA A 43 -30.46 -0.38 4.27
C ALA A 43 -29.56 0.86 4.39
N SER A 44 -29.10 1.21 5.59
CA SER A 44 -28.27 2.42 5.81
C SER A 44 -26.79 2.05 5.93
N ALA A 45 -25.90 2.94 5.44
CA ALA A 45 -24.48 2.82 5.67
C ALA A 45 -24.15 2.94 7.18
N SER A 46 -23.06 2.33 7.61
CA SER A 46 -22.55 2.46 8.97
C SER A 46 -21.79 3.76 9.14
N GLN A 47 -22.15 4.52 10.18
CA GLN A 47 -21.45 5.74 10.59
C GLN A 47 -20.77 5.53 11.94
N ILE A 48 -19.45 5.56 11.95
CA ILE A 48 -18.61 5.38 13.14
C ILE A 48 -17.93 6.73 13.43
N ASP A 49 -18.45 7.47 14.40
CA ASP A 49 -17.89 8.76 14.83
C ASP A 49 -17.22 8.68 16.20
N GLY A 50 -17.50 7.62 16.96
CA GLY A 50 -16.97 7.35 18.29
C GLY A 50 -15.90 6.28 18.34
N ALA A 51 -15.78 5.61 19.48
CA ALA A 51 -14.73 4.64 19.73
C ALA A 51 -15.17 3.19 19.53
N ILE A 52 -14.35 2.39 18.87
CA ILE A 52 -14.40 0.93 18.86
C ILE A 52 -13.10 0.41 19.46
N ARG A 53 -13.19 -0.42 20.49
CA ARG A 53 -12.05 -1.08 21.13
C ARG A 53 -12.24 -2.58 21.14
N ALA A 54 -11.21 -3.32 20.79
CA ALA A 54 -11.24 -4.78 20.81
C ALA A 54 -9.86 -5.34 21.17
N ASN A 55 -9.81 -6.33 22.00
CA ASN A 55 -8.57 -7.08 22.23
C ASN A 55 -8.33 -8.18 21.18
N GLY A 56 -9.32 -8.49 20.34
CA GLY A 56 -9.23 -9.36 19.18
C GLY A 56 -9.50 -8.61 17.88
N GLN A 57 -9.93 -9.33 16.85
CA GLN A 57 -10.16 -8.83 15.50
C GLN A 57 -11.61 -8.42 15.28
N VAL A 58 -11.84 -7.34 14.57
CA VAL A 58 -13.17 -6.82 14.24
C VAL A 58 -13.34 -6.75 12.73
N ILE A 59 -14.37 -7.42 12.22
CA ILE A 59 -14.80 -7.33 10.82
C ILE A 59 -16.14 -6.60 10.78
N ILE A 60 -16.25 -5.55 9.97
CA ILE A 60 -17.48 -4.80 9.72
C ILE A 60 -17.86 -5.00 8.25
N VAL A 61 -19.02 -5.56 8.01
CA VAL A 61 -19.61 -5.79 6.67
C VAL A 61 -20.89 -4.98 6.54
N ASN A 62 -20.93 -4.04 5.63
CA ASN A 62 -22.13 -3.29 5.29
C ASN A 62 -22.15 -2.92 3.80
N SER A 63 -23.01 -3.56 3.01
CA SER A 63 -23.11 -3.35 1.56
C SER A 63 -23.45 -1.90 1.16
N ASN A 64 -24.05 -1.13 2.07
CA ASN A 64 -24.41 0.27 1.83
C ASN A 64 -23.27 1.24 2.09
N GLY A 65 -22.19 0.81 2.75
CA GLY A 65 -21.01 1.61 3.05
C GLY A 65 -20.59 1.56 4.52
N VAL A 66 -19.32 1.89 4.76
CA VAL A 66 -18.75 2.06 6.10
C VAL A 66 -17.97 3.36 6.13
N SER A 67 -18.36 4.28 7.01
CA SER A 67 -17.71 5.57 7.18
C SER A 67 -17.18 5.69 8.61
N PHE A 68 -15.89 5.98 8.73
CA PHE A 68 -15.23 6.36 9.97
C PHE A 68 -15.03 7.87 9.94
N GLY A 69 -15.84 8.62 10.70
CA GLY A 69 -15.78 10.07 10.74
C GLY A 69 -14.52 10.60 11.43
N LYS A 70 -14.30 11.90 11.39
CA LYS A 70 -13.08 12.58 11.91
C LYS A 70 -12.78 12.30 13.39
N GLY A 71 -13.83 12.05 14.20
CA GLY A 71 -13.72 11.69 15.61
C GLY A 71 -13.49 10.20 15.87
N ALA A 72 -13.66 9.35 14.88
CA ALA A 72 -13.58 7.91 15.05
C ALA A 72 -12.21 7.44 15.55
N GLN A 73 -12.24 6.57 16.55
CA GLN A 73 -11.06 5.92 17.12
C GLN A 73 -11.30 4.42 17.18
N VAL A 74 -10.75 3.69 16.23
CA VAL A 74 -10.81 2.23 16.19
C VAL A 74 -9.47 1.67 16.63
N ASP A 75 -9.47 0.83 17.66
CA ASP A 75 -8.28 0.17 18.19
C ASP A 75 -8.60 -1.31 18.43
N ALA A 76 -8.00 -2.19 17.63
CA ALA A 76 -8.23 -3.63 17.67
C ALA A 76 -6.95 -4.41 17.34
N ALA A 77 -6.94 -5.71 17.59
CA ALA A 77 -5.84 -6.56 17.13
C ALA A 77 -5.72 -6.53 15.59
N ALA A 78 -6.85 -6.60 14.89
CA ALA A 78 -6.92 -6.35 13.45
C ALA A 78 -8.32 -5.82 13.08
N VAL A 79 -8.41 -5.11 11.94
CA VAL A 79 -9.65 -4.50 11.45
C VAL A 79 -9.88 -4.83 9.98
N VAL A 80 -11.09 -5.28 9.65
CA VAL A 80 -11.58 -5.30 8.27
C VAL A 80 -12.85 -4.45 8.19
N ALA A 81 -12.90 -3.54 7.24
CA ALA A 81 -14.14 -2.83 6.88
C ALA A 81 -14.41 -3.06 5.40
N THR A 82 -15.62 -3.54 5.09
CA THR A 82 -15.95 -3.91 3.71
C THR A 82 -17.41 -3.69 3.37
N THR A 83 -17.66 -3.38 2.09
CA THR A 83 -18.99 -3.38 1.50
C THR A 83 -19.33 -4.68 0.79
N MET A 84 -18.40 -5.62 0.76
CA MET A 84 -18.56 -6.92 0.16
C MET A 84 -19.10 -7.93 1.16
N ASN A 85 -19.91 -8.87 0.69
CA ASN A 85 -20.39 -9.95 1.53
C ASN A 85 -19.26 -10.91 1.90
N PHE A 86 -19.37 -11.47 3.08
CA PHE A 86 -18.49 -12.51 3.62
C PHE A 86 -19.36 -13.63 4.18
N SER A 87 -19.41 -14.77 3.51
CA SER A 87 -20.30 -15.86 3.91
C SER A 87 -19.95 -16.41 5.30
N ASN A 88 -20.96 -16.88 6.05
CA ASN A 88 -20.70 -17.51 7.34
C ASN A 88 -19.81 -18.75 7.19
N GLN A 89 -19.98 -19.51 6.11
CA GLN A 89 -19.19 -20.72 5.85
C GLN A 89 -17.71 -20.33 5.62
N ASP A 90 -17.42 -19.38 4.74
CA ASP A 90 -16.04 -18.92 4.51
C ASP A 90 -15.43 -18.32 5.77
N PHE A 91 -16.23 -17.56 6.55
CA PHE A 91 -15.81 -17.03 7.84
C PHE A 91 -15.41 -18.13 8.81
N MET A 92 -16.23 -19.19 8.95
CA MET A 92 -15.93 -20.30 9.86
C MET A 92 -14.77 -21.17 9.35
N ASP A 93 -14.61 -21.31 8.03
CA ASP A 93 -13.54 -22.08 7.37
C ASP A 93 -12.19 -21.33 7.24
N PHE A 94 -12.05 -20.12 7.81
CA PHE A 94 -10.86 -19.30 7.69
C PHE A 94 -10.51 -18.87 6.24
N LYS A 95 -11.48 -18.84 5.36
CA LYS A 95 -11.33 -18.39 3.97
C LYS A 95 -11.73 -16.92 3.90
N HIS A 96 -10.77 -16.04 3.74
CA HIS A 96 -11.04 -14.60 3.66
C HIS A 96 -11.37 -14.18 2.23
N VAL A 97 -12.49 -14.66 1.70
CA VAL A 97 -13.02 -14.31 0.37
C VAL A 97 -14.18 -13.36 0.53
N TYR A 98 -14.00 -12.14 0.11
CA TYR A 98 -14.99 -11.07 0.13
C TYR A 98 -15.49 -10.84 -1.29
N GLN A 99 -16.80 -10.94 -1.52
CA GLN A 99 -17.37 -10.71 -2.84
C GLN A 99 -18.78 -10.15 -2.74
N GLY A 100 -19.18 -9.37 -3.73
CA GLY A 100 -20.54 -8.87 -3.84
C GLY A 100 -20.62 -7.56 -4.60
N ASN A 101 -21.84 -7.21 -4.98
CA ASN A 101 -22.16 -6.05 -5.80
C ASN A 101 -22.54 -4.84 -4.92
N GLY A 102 -21.98 -4.74 -3.72
CA GLY A 102 -22.17 -3.55 -2.86
C GLY A 102 -21.70 -2.32 -3.60
N THR A 103 -22.57 -1.33 -3.74
CA THR A 103 -22.25 -0.03 -4.35
C THR A 103 -21.71 0.99 -3.35
N GLY A 104 -21.71 0.63 -2.07
CA GLY A 104 -21.20 1.46 -1.00
C GLY A 104 -19.67 1.64 -1.08
N LYS A 105 -19.17 2.60 -0.35
CA LYS A 105 -17.75 2.89 -0.23
C LYS A 105 -17.26 2.71 1.21
N VAL A 106 -15.96 2.48 1.37
CA VAL A 106 -15.30 2.56 2.67
C VAL A 106 -14.50 3.85 2.74
N VAL A 107 -14.83 4.71 3.72
CA VAL A 107 -14.17 5.99 3.93
C VAL A 107 -13.63 6.07 5.35
N ASN A 108 -12.36 6.43 5.49
CA ASN A 108 -11.75 6.72 6.77
C ASN A 108 -11.31 8.18 6.85
N GLU A 109 -11.93 8.97 7.70
CA GLU A 109 -11.49 10.32 8.09
C GLU A 109 -10.89 10.34 9.51
N GLY A 110 -11.11 9.27 10.29
CA GLY A 110 -10.67 9.11 11.68
C GLY A 110 -9.33 8.39 11.82
N ARG A 111 -9.21 7.65 12.89
CA ARG A 111 -8.02 6.84 13.19
C ARG A 111 -8.38 5.38 13.38
N ILE A 112 -7.78 4.51 12.58
CA ILE A 112 -7.87 3.05 12.73
C ILE A 112 -6.49 2.53 13.09
N THR A 113 -6.40 1.79 14.20
CA THR A 113 -5.16 1.21 14.71
C THR A 113 -5.28 -0.31 14.81
N ALA A 114 -4.30 -1.02 14.27
CA ALA A 114 -4.07 -2.44 14.55
C ALA A 114 -2.87 -2.56 15.49
N HIS A 115 -3.08 -3.18 16.67
CA HIS A 115 -2.07 -3.21 17.74
C HIS A 115 -1.40 -4.57 17.94
N ASP A 116 -1.93 -5.67 17.37
CA ASP A 116 -1.32 -6.99 17.48
C ASP A 116 -0.04 -7.10 16.62
N PRO A 117 0.99 -7.86 17.06
CA PRO A 117 2.22 -8.07 16.27
C PRO A 117 2.03 -8.68 14.87
N LYS A 118 0.92 -9.36 14.62
CA LYS A 118 0.49 -9.84 13.31
C LYS A 118 -0.79 -9.14 12.83
N GLY A 119 -1.10 -8.02 13.44
CA GLY A 119 -2.29 -7.24 13.15
C GLY A 119 -2.31 -6.69 11.74
N PHE A 120 -3.50 -6.46 11.24
CA PHE A 120 -3.68 -5.89 9.91
C PHE A 120 -4.90 -4.97 9.87
N ILE A 121 -4.90 -4.07 8.89
CA ILE A 121 -6.06 -3.26 8.52
C ILE A 121 -6.38 -3.55 7.06
N ALA A 122 -7.60 -3.95 6.76
CA ALA A 122 -8.07 -4.15 5.39
C ALA A 122 -9.34 -3.34 5.13
N LEU A 123 -9.27 -2.39 4.20
CA LEU A 123 -10.42 -1.63 3.71
C LEU A 123 -10.73 -2.12 2.30
N LEU A 124 -11.92 -2.72 2.10
CA LEU A 124 -12.28 -3.44 0.89
C LEU A 124 -13.63 -2.96 0.36
N ALA A 125 -13.68 -2.34 -0.82
CA ALA A 125 -14.91 -1.86 -1.45
C ALA A 125 -14.66 -1.56 -2.94
N PRO A 126 -15.69 -1.27 -3.77
CA PRO A 126 -15.48 -0.68 -5.09
C PRO A 126 -14.76 0.67 -5.03
N GLU A 127 -14.98 1.45 -3.95
CA GLU A 127 -14.30 2.70 -3.69
C GLU A 127 -13.78 2.73 -2.24
N VAL A 128 -12.48 2.94 -2.08
CA VAL A 128 -11.82 3.07 -0.77
C VAL A 128 -11.13 4.42 -0.68
N ARG A 129 -11.43 5.20 0.36
CA ARG A 129 -10.79 6.49 0.62
C ARG A 129 -10.21 6.56 2.04
N ASN A 130 -8.97 6.97 2.14
CA ASN A 130 -8.33 7.31 3.41
C ASN A 130 -7.99 8.81 3.46
N GLU A 131 -8.73 9.54 4.27
CA GLU A 131 -8.52 10.96 4.58
C GLU A 131 -8.10 11.14 6.05
N GLY A 132 -7.93 10.02 6.78
CA GLY A 132 -7.52 9.92 8.17
C GLY A 132 -6.22 9.15 8.34
N TYR A 133 -6.14 8.39 9.42
CA TYR A 133 -4.95 7.66 9.83
C TYR A 133 -5.21 6.16 9.87
N LEU A 134 -4.43 5.39 9.12
CA LEU A 134 -4.34 3.94 9.22
C LEU A 134 -2.97 3.61 9.82
N VAL A 135 -2.94 2.94 10.97
CA VAL A 135 -1.72 2.71 11.73
C VAL A 135 -1.64 1.27 12.21
N ALA A 136 -0.62 0.54 11.80
CA ALA A 136 -0.30 -0.77 12.36
C ALA A 136 1.07 -0.69 13.05
N ARG A 137 1.09 -0.87 14.40
CA ARG A 137 2.21 -0.40 15.23
C ARG A 137 3.19 -1.47 15.69
N ALA A 138 2.83 -2.73 15.60
CA ALA A 138 3.48 -3.66 16.51
C ALA A 138 4.72 -4.36 15.93
N ASN A 139 4.91 -4.48 14.61
CA ASN A 139 6.06 -5.24 14.09
C ASN A 139 6.12 -5.23 12.54
N VAL A 140 7.23 -5.73 12.00
CA VAL A 140 7.45 -6.01 10.57
C VAL A 140 6.44 -7.00 9.94
N ALA A 141 5.68 -7.71 10.75
CA ALA A 141 4.63 -8.64 10.30
C ALA A 141 3.28 -7.95 10.00
N ASN A 142 3.13 -6.66 10.33
CA ASN A 142 1.87 -5.96 10.11
C ASN A 142 1.63 -5.62 8.64
N THR A 143 0.36 -5.62 8.24
CA THR A 143 -0.03 -5.27 6.88
C THR A 143 -1.22 -4.30 6.89
N ILE A 144 -1.16 -3.28 6.04
CA ILE A 144 -2.31 -2.43 5.72
C ILE A 144 -2.65 -2.64 4.25
N ALA A 145 -3.90 -3.00 3.97
CA ALA A 145 -4.43 -3.20 2.62
C ALA A 145 -5.60 -2.24 2.37
N MET A 146 -5.51 -1.43 1.33
CA MET A 146 -6.59 -0.63 0.77
C MET A 146 -6.87 -1.18 -0.63
N VAL A 147 -8.00 -1.84 -0.82
CA VAL A 147 -8.22 -2.61 -2.04
C VAL A 147 -9.61 -2.37 -2.60
N ALA A 148 -9.66 -2.01 -3.87
CA ALA A 148 -10.90 -1.83 -4.60
C ALA A 148 -11.10 -2.91 -5.67
N GLY A 149 -12.31 -3.46 -5.72
CA GLY A 149 -12.70 -4.55 -6.64
C GLY A 149 -14.06 -5.12 -6.28
N GLU A 150 -14.51 -6.16 -6.96
CA GLU A 150 -15.78 -6.87 -6.70
C GLU A 150 -15.58 -8.17 -5.93
N LYS A 151 -14.42 -8.79 -6.07
CA LYS A 151 -14.05 -9.99 -5.35
C LYS A 151 -12.59 -9.93 -4.93
N ILE A 152 -12.37 -9.96 -3.64
CA ILE A 152 -11.07 -9.81 -3.01
C ILE A 152 -10.81 -10.99 -2.08
N THR A 153 -9.66 -11.60 -2.22
CA THR A 153 -9.18 -12.65 -1.30
C THR A 153 -7.98 -12.12 -0.53
N LEU A 154 -8.07 -12.15 0.79
CA LEU A 154 -6.93 -11.88 1.66
C LEU A 154 -6.18 -13.19 1.91
N ASN A 155 -4.89 -13.23 1.58
CA ASN A 155 -4.05 -14.42 1.69
C ASN A 155 -3.26 -14.38 3.00
N PHE A 156 -3.52 -15.36 3.86
CA PHE A 156 -2.86 -15.47 5.17
C PHE A 156 -1.86 -16.62 5.20
N GLN A 157 -0.76 -16.42 5.92
CA GLN A 157 0.18 -17.46 6.30
C GLN A 157 0.54 -17.27 7.78
N ASN A 158 0.38 -18.30 8.60
CA ASN A 158 0.64 -18.24 10.05
C ASN A 158 -0.05 -17.04 10.76
N ASN A 159 -1.32 -16.79 10.43
CA ASN A 159 -2.14 -15.67 10.90
C ASN A 159 -1.61 -14.27 10.53
N GLN A 160 -0.69 -14.16 9.59
CA GLN A 160 -0.21 -12.91 9.03
C GLN A 160 -0.80 -12.70 7.65
N LEU A 161 -1.29 -11.49 7.37
CA LEU A 161 -1.75 -11.11 6.04
C LEU A 161 -0.53 -10.89 5.13
N MET A 162 -0.33 -11.81 4.18
CA MET A 162 0.83 -11.83 3.28
C MET A 162 0.58 -11.11 1.97
N GLY A 163 -0.68 -11.05 1.53
CA GLY A 163 -1.02 -10.47 0.24
C GLY A 163 -2.51 -10.42 -0.02
N VAL A 164 -2.88 -9.80 -1.11
CA VAL A 164 -4.25 -9.65 -1.55
C VAL A 164 -4.35 -10.09 -3.00
N ARG A 165 -5.36 -10.88 -3.34
CA ARG A 165 -5.75 -11.16 -4.71
C ARG A 165 -7.07 -10.47 -5.02
N VAL A 166 -7.12 -9.75 -6.12
CA VAL A 166 -8.34 -9.18 -6.67
C VAL A 166 -8.70 -9.96 -7.92
N ASP A 167 -9.91 -10.51 -7.98
CA ASP A 167 -10.37 -11.18 -9.18
C ASP A 167 -10.74 -10.14 -10.25
N VAL A 168 -10.71 -10.57 -11.52
CA VAL A 168 -11.03 -9.69 -12.66
C VAL A 168 -12.45 -9.15 -12.52
N SER A 169 -12.60 -7.84 -12.64
CA SER A 169 -13.89 -7.16 -12.60
C SER A 169 -13.94 -6.02 -13.62
N THR A 170 -15.14 -5.60 -13.97
CA THR A 170 -15.39 -4.52 -14.94
C THR A 170 -15.77 -3.20 -14.29
N ILE A 171 -15.80 -3.15 -12.96
CA ILE A 171 -16.18 -1.92 -12.25
C ILE A 171 -15.07 -0.85 -12.32
N ASN A 172 -15.49 0.40 -12.16
CA ASN A 172 -14.58 1.52 -11.93
C ASN A 172 -14.10 1.48 -10.48
N ALA A 173 -12.98 0.83 -10.22
CA ALA A 173 -12.41 0.69 -8.89
C ALA A 173 -11.53 1.89 -8.55
N LEU A 174 -11.70 2.46 -7.36
CA LEU A 174 -10.92 3.60 -6.90
C LEU A 174 -10.33 3.37 -5.51
N VAL A 175 -9.03 3.55 -5.38
CA VAL A 175 -8.39 3.73 -4.08
C VAL A 175 -7.69 5.08 -4.01
N GLU A 176 -8.05 5.87 -2.99
CA GLU A 176 -7.49 7.20 -2.76
C GLU A 176 -6.90 7.31 -1.36
N ASN A 177 -5.65 7.71 -1.24
CA ASN A 177 -5.03 8.06 0.04
C ASN A 177 -4.64 9.54 0.05
N LYS A 178 -5.24 10.31 0.97
CA LYS A 178 -4.97 11.74 1.17
C LYS A 178 -4.23 12.04 2.46
N ARG A 179 -4.10 11.07 3.37
CA ARG A 179 -3.50 11.32 4.68
C ARG A 179 -2.38 10.33 5.00
N LEU A 180 -2.45 9.61 6.10
CA LEU A 180 -1.37 8.74 6.58
C LEU A 180 -1.77 7.27 6.59
N VAL A 181 -0.94 6.46 5.95
CA VAL A 181 -0.87 5.00 6.11
C VAL A 181 0.51 4.68 6.70
N PHE A 182 0.55 4.07 7.88
CA PHE A 182 1.80 3.80 8.59
C PHE A 182 1.89 2.36 9.08
N VAL A 183 2.97 1.69 8.71
CA VAL A 183 3.38 0.38 9.21
C VAL A 183 4.87 0.45 9.57
N ASP A 184 5.26 -0.03 10.75
CA ASP A 184 6.68 -0.07 11.14
C ASP A 184 7.39 -1.27 10.48
N GLY A 185 8.05 -1.03 9.35
CA GLY A 185 8.80 -2.05 8.60
C GLY A 185 7.94 -3.17 8.00
N GLY A 186 6.63 -3.06 8.03
CA GLY A 186 5.70 -4.05 7.50
C GLY A 186 5.34 -3.84 6.01
N THR A 187 4.14 -4.26 5.64
CA THR A 187 3.68 -4.21 4.24
C THR A 187 2.48 -3.27 4.07
N VAL A 188 2.50 -2.44 3.03
CA VAL A 188 1.33 -1.68 2.57
C VAL A 188 0.97 -2.12 1.15
N ILE A 189 -0.29 -2.48 0.94
CA ILE A 189 -0.85 -2.86 -0.35
C ILE A 189 -1.98 -1.90 -0.69
N VAL A 190 -1.86 -1.22 -1.82
CA VAL A 190 -2.90 -0.35 -2.37
C VAL A 190 -3.20 -0.84 -3.78
N ALA A 191 -4.37 -1.42 -3.99
CA ALA A 191 -4.69 -2.04 -5.26
C ALA A 191 -6.11 -1.69 -5.73
N ALA A 192 -6.28 -1.40 -7.01
CA ALA A 192 -7.56 -1.21 -7.64
C ALA A 192 -7.66 -2.14 -8.87
N ASN A 193 -8.65 -3.05 -8.85
CA ASN A 193 -8.86 -4.13 -9.80
C ASN A 193 -7.77 -5.20 -9.87
N SER A 194 -7.99 -6.22 -10.69
CA SER A 194 -7.11 -7.37 -10.84
C SER A 194 -5.83 -7.04 -11.59
N ALA A 195 -4.72 -7.60 -11.13
CA ALA A 195 -3.45 -7.58 -11.86
C ALA A 195 -3.51 -8.25 -13.25
N ARG A 196 -4.53 -9.09 -13.53
CA ARG A 196 -4.72 -9.74 -14.83
C ARG A 196 -5.43 -8.85 -15.86
N GLN A 197 -6.24 -7.92 -15.37
CA GLN A 197 -6.98 -6.99 -16.21
C GLN A 197 -7.15 -5.69 -15.42
N LEU A 198 -6.18 -4.81 -15.59
CA LEU A 198 -6.11 -3.53 -14.85
C LEU A 198 -7.13 -2.49 -15.31
N MET A 199 -8.04 -2.85 -16.22
CA MET A 199 -9.02 -1.92 -16.80
C MET A 199 -9.82 -1.19 -15.70
N ASN A 200 -9.95 0.12 -15.85
CA ASN A 200 -10.76 1.00 -14.99
C ASN A 200 -10.38 1.05 -13.51
N GLY A 201 -9.21 0.54 -13.12
CA GLY A 201 -8.70 0.66 -11.77
C GLY A 201 -7.85 1.91 -11.60
N VAL A 202 -8.13 2.73 -10.56
CA VAL A 202 -7.39 3.95 -10.28
C VAL A 202 -6.86 3.94 -8.85
N VAL A 203 -5.56 4.20 -8.69
CA VAL A 203 -4.92 4.48 -7.41
C VAL A 203 -4.38 5.91 -7.41
N ARG A 204 -4.81 6.72 -6.43
CA ARG A 204 -4.29 8.06 -6.19
C ARG A 204 -3.71 8.18 -4.78
N ASN A 205 -2.46 8.57 -4.70
CA ASN A 205 -1.82 8.88 -3.42
C ASN A 205 -1.36 10.34 -3.40
N SER A 206 -2.03 11.17 -2.62
CA SER A 206 -1.58 12.54 -2.31
C SER A 206 -1.09 12.67 -0.85
N GLY A 207 -1.32 11.65 -0.04
CA GLY A 207 -0.90 11.54 1.34
C GLY A 207 0.49 10.92 1.52
N VAL A 208 0.71 10.32 2.67
CA VAL A 208 1.97 9.68 3.03
C VAL A 208 1.74 8.21 3.35
N ILE A 209 2.43 7.34 2.64
CA ILE A 209 2.46 5.89 2.91
C ILE A 209 3.85 5.57 3.45
N VAL A 210 3.91 4.99 4.65
CA VAL A 210 5.14 4.68 5.37
C VAL A 210 5.19 3.21 5.72
N ALA A 211 6.20 2.53 5.21
CA ALA A 211 6.64 1.21 5.65
C ALA A 211 8.10 1.25 6.14
N SER A 212 8.54 2.42 6.62
CA SER A 212 9.89 2.62 7.18
C SER A 212 9.99 2.07 8.59
N SER A 213 11.17 1.62 8.99
CA SER A 213 11.44 1.21 10.36
C SER A 213 12.61 1.95 10.98
N ALA A 214 12.55 2.17 12.29
CA ALA A 214 13.61 2.74 13.09
C ALA A 214 14.59 1.67 13.63
N VAL A 215 14.20 0.41 13.65
CA VAL A 215 14.97 -0.70 14.23
C VAL A 215 15.21 -1.86 13.28
N ASN A 216 14.41 -1.95 12.21
CA ASN A 216 14.49 -3.01 11.19
C ASN A 216 14.79 -2.41 9.81
N ASN A 217 15.02 -3.25 8.84
CA ASN A 217 15.05 -2.83 7.44
C ASN A 217 13.72 -2.18 7.05
N GLY A 218 13.71 -1.38 6.00
CA GLY A 218 12.49 -0.86 5.43
C GLY A 218 11.56 -1.98 4.98
N GLY A 219 10.27 -1.76 5.09
CA GLY A 219 9.25 -2.73 4.70
C GLY A 219 8.91 -2.67 3.22
N LYS A 220 7.69 -3.04 2.88
CA LYS A 220 7.23 -3.15 1.50
C LYS A 220 6.03 -2.23 1.22
N ILE A 221 6.02 -1.58 0.06
CA ILE A 221 4.88 -0.80 -0.45
C ILE A 221 4.59 -1.27 -1.88
N ASP A 222 3.35 -1.72 -2.13
CA ASP A 222 2.84 -2.06 -3.45
C ASP A 222 1.67 -1.14 -3.81
N LEU A 223 1.77 -0.38 -4.91
CA LEU A 223 0.68 0.34 -5.56
C LEU A 223 0.36 -0.32 -6.90
N ILE A 224 -0.89 -0.77 -7.11
CA ILE A 224 -1.27 -1.55 -8.29
C ILE A 224 -2.63 -1.08 -8.80
N ALA A 225 -2.69 -0.56 -10.04
CA ALA A 225 -3.92 -0.20 -10.73
C ALA A 225 -3.67 -0.06 -12.23
N ALA A 226 -4.73 0.17 -13.05
CA ALA A 226 -4.54 0.61 -14.43
C ALA A 226 -3.83 1.97 -14.45
N ASP A 227 -4.39 2.95 -13.73
CA ASP A 227 -3.83 4.28 -13.61
C ASP A 227 -3.34 4.54 -12.18
N VAL A 228 -2.06 4.79 -12.03
CA VAL A 228 -1.45 5.14 -10.74
C VAL A 228 -0.91 6.56 -10.78
N THR A 229 -1.41 7.43 -9.90
CA THR A 229 -0.90 8.77 -9.71
C THR A 229 -0.38 8.95 -8.28
N ASN A 230 0.89 9.28 -8.15
CA ASN A 230 1.47 9.64 -6.86
C ASN A 230 1.92 11.11 -6.86
N THR A 231 1.28 11.92 -6.03
CA THR A 231 1.67 13.30 -5.73
C THR A 231 2.23 13.41 -4.32
N GLY A 232 2.09 12.36 -3.51
CA GLY A 232 2.49 12.28 -2.12
C GLY A 232 3.81 11.54 -1.89
N LYS A 233 3.92 10.89 -0.73
CA LYS A 233 5.16 10.22 -0.33
C LYS A 233 4.96 8.72 -0.17
N LEU A 234 5.91 7.92 -0.67
CA LEU A 234 6.05 6.48 -0.46
C LEU A 234 7.41 6.24 0.22
N LEU A 235 7.40 5.83 1.46
CA LEU A 235 8.61 5.74 2.28
C LEU A 235 8.79 4.34 2.86
N ALA A 236 9.78 3.59 2.38
CA ALA A 236 10.18 2.28 2.88
C ALA A 236 11.65 2.31 3.34
N ASN A 237 11.98 3.25 4.24
CA ASN A 237 13.34 3.46 4.67
C ASN A 237 13.72 2.57 5.86
N GLY A 238 14.94 2.08 5.90
CA GLY A 238 15.61 1.60 7.11
C GLY A 238 16.32 2.77 7.80
N LYS A 239 15.84 3.20 8.96
CA LYS A 239 16.35 4.38 9.66
C LYS A 239 17.27 4.07 10.83
N GLY A 240 17.25 2.82 11.30
CA GLY A 240 18.12 2.38 12.40
C GLY A 240 19.53 2.09 11.91
N THR A 241 20.50 2.14 12.80
CA THR A 241 21.89 1.78 12.52
C THR A 241 21.98 0.35 11.96
N GLY A 242 22.71 0.18 10.86
CA GLY A 242 22.91 -1.11 10.21
C GLY A 242 21.72 -1.60 9.36
N THR A 243 20.64 -0.82 9.23
CA THR A 243 19.44 -1.21 8.46
C THR A 243 19.56 -0.83 6.98
N THR A 244 18.89 -1.58 6.13
CA THR A 244 18.78 -1.30 4.70
C THR A 244 17.40 -0.75 4.34
N GLY A 245 17.31 -0.06 3.21
CA GLY A 245 16.04 0.33 2.62
C GLY A 245 15.19 -0.89 2.23
N GLY A 246 13.87 -0.69 2.17
CA GLY A 246 12.91 -1.73 1.83
C GLY A 246 12.63 -1.81 0.33
N GLN A 247 11.39 -2.21 0.00
CA GLN A 247 10.95 -2.38 -1.38
C GLN A 247 9.73 -1.53 -1.68
N ILE A 248 9.74 -0.84 -2.82
CA ILE A 248 8.59 -0.10 -3.34
C ILE A 248 8.32 -0.54 -4.77
N ASN A 249 7.09 -0.99 -5.03
CA ASN A 249 6.63 -1.34 -6.38
C ASN A 249 5.44 -0.45 -6.74
N VAL A 250 5.53 0.22 -7.87
CA VAL A 250 4.44 0.98 -8.48
C VAL A 250 4.17 0.36 -9.83
N ALA A 251 3.04 -0.31 -9.99
CA ALA A 251 2.72 -1.09 -11.17
C ALA A 251 1.34 -0.73 -11.71
N GLY A 252 1.22 -0.61 -13.02
CA GLY A 252 0.00 -0.24 -13.70
C GLY A 252 0.22 -0.08 -15.19
N GLU A 253 -0.83 0.26 -15.94
CA GLU A 253 -0.69 0.59 -17.37
C GLU A 253 -0.10 2.00 -17.56
N ASN A 254 -0.63 2.97 -16.81
CA ASN A 254 -0.16 4.35 -16.85
C ASN A 254 0.25 4.80 -15.45
N ILE A 255 1.48 5.27 -15.30
CA ILE A 255 2.01 5.68 -14.02
C ILE A 255 2.54 7.11 -14.12
N THR A 256 2.05 7.97 -13.21
CA THR A 256 2.54 9.35 -13.06
C THR A 256 3.10 9.56 -11.65
N LEU A 257 4.38 9.83 -11.57
CA LEU A 257 5.05 10.37 -10.39
C LEU A 257 5.12 11.89 -10.58
N ALA A 258 4.15 12.60 -9.98
CA ALA A 258 4.01 14.05 -10.16
C ALA A 258 5.14 14.84 -9.49
N ALA A 259 5.27 16.10 -9.81
CA ALA A 259 6.36 16.98 -9.36
C ALA A 259 6.61 17.00 -7.84
N SER A 260 5.55 16.86 -7.02
CA SER A 260 5.66 16.77 -5.55
C SER A 260 5.97 15.37 -5.01
N SER A 261 6.01 14.37 -5.89
CA SER A 261 6.19 12.97 -5.51
C SER A 261 7.53 12.71 -4.85
N LYS A 262 7.52 11.96 -3.73
CA LYS A 262 8.75 11.45 -3.11
C LYS A 262 8.63 9.95 -2.87
N ILE A 263 9.47 9.18 -3.53
CA ILE A 263 9.60 7.73 -3.35
C ILE A 263 10.97 7.45 -2.76
N ALA A 264 11.03 6.83 -1.56
CA ALA A 264 12.30 6.60 -0.90
C ALA A 264 12.36 5.22 -0.23
N ALA A 265 13.38 4.46 -0.60
CA ALA A 265 13.78 3.20 0.00
C ALA A 265 15.26 3.30 0.43
N ASN A 266 15.59 4.33 1.22
CA ASN A 266 16.94 4.57 1.71
C ASN A 266 17.20 3.73 2.96
N GLY A 267 18.46 3.42 3.23
CA GLY A 267 18.84 2.75 4.46
C GLY A 267 20.15 3.26 5.03
N ASP A 268 20.36 3.05 6.31
CA ASP A 268 21.59 3.44 7.01
C ASP A 268 22.81 2.72 6.44
N ALA A 269 22.70 1.40 6.21
CA ALA A 269 23.78 0.52 5.76
C ALA A 269 23.53 -0.07 4.36
N GLY A 270 22.63 0.49 3.59
CA GLY A 270 22.40 0.10 2.20
C GLY A 270 21.07 0.59 1.66
N GLY A 271 21.02 0.97 0.38
CA GLY A 271 19.78 1.32 -0.31
C GLY A 271 18.89 0.10 -0.56
N GLY A 272 17.59 0.33 -0.71
CA GLY A 272 16.60 -0.70 -1.02
C GLY A 272 16.33 -0.89 -2.51
N GLN A 273 15.11 -1.29 -2.84
CA GLN A 273 14.68 -1.53 -4.22
C GLN A 273 13.44 -0.72 -4.56
N ILE A 274 13.45 -0.05 -5.69
CA ILE A 274 12.31 0.68 -6.23
C ILE A 274 12.08 0.19 -7.65
N ASN A 275 10.86 -0.30 -7.93
CA ASN A 275 10.43 -0.70 -9.26
C ASN A 275 9.20 0.14 -9.64
N VAL A 276 9.29 0.87 -10.74
CA VAL A 276 8.21 1.66 -11.32
C VAL A 276 7.95 1.16 -12.73
N GLY A 277 6.70 0.80 -12.99
CA GLY A 277 6.29 0.29 -14.28
C GLY A 277 6.41 -1.23 -14.44
N SER A 278 7.00 -1.93 -13.47
CA SER A 278 7.04 -3.39 -13.54
C SER A 278 6.87 -4.03 -12.15
N LYS A 279 6.14 -5.13 -12.11
CA LYS A 279 6.05 -6.02 -10.94
C LYS A 279 6.17 -7.45 -11.45
N ALA A 280 7.13 -8.18 -10.93
CA ALA A 280 7.29 -9.59 -11.25
C ALA A 280 6.06 -10.40 -10.80
N ALA A 281 5.75 -11.48 -11.51
CA ALA A 281 4.76 -12.46 -11.09
C ALA A 281 5.17 -13.05 -9.73
N VAL A 282 4.23 -13.10 -8.78
CA VAL A 282 4.46 -13.70 -7.46
C VAL A 282 4.07 -15.18 -7.47
N SER A 283 3.18 -15.58 -8.37
CA SER A 283 2.75 -16.97 -8.58
C SER A 283 2.15 -17.13 -9.98
N ASN A 284 1.87 -18.37 -10.39
CA ASN A 284 1.17 -18.66 -11.65
C ASN A 284 -0.22 -18.01 -11.74
N ASN A 285 -0.76 -17.53 -10.62
CA ASN A 285 -2.06 -16.87 -10.54
C ASN A 285 -1.98 -15.33 -10.51
N GLU A 286 -0.78 -14.75 -10.36
CA GLU A 286 -0.55 -13.30 -10.44
C GLU A 286 0.47 -13.02 -11.54
N PRO A 287 0.03 -12.63 -12.74
CA PRO A 287 0.92 -12.35 -13.85
C PRO A 287 1.83 -11.14 -13.54
N ALA A 288 2.97 -11.09 -14.22
CA ALA A 288 3.79 -9.90 -14.23
C ALA A 288 3.00 -8.72 -14.81
N ILE A 289 3.18 -7.55 -14.22
CA ILE A 289 2.61 -6.30 -14.71
C ILE A 289 3.73 -5.49 -15.34
N THR A 290 3.49 -4.95 -16.54
CA THR A 290 4.39 -4.01 -17.19
C THR A 290 3.60 -2.80 -17.67
N ALA A 291 4.06 -1.60 -17.33
CA ALA A 291 3.42 -0.36 -17.73
C ALA A 291 3.53 -0.13 -19.25
N LYS A 292 2.51 0.50 -19.83
CA LYS A 292 2.57 1.11 -21.14
C LYS A 292 3.35 2.42 -21.06
N ASN A 293 2.95 3.27 -20.12
CA ASN A 293 3.50 4.60 -19.96
C ASN A 293 3.96 4.86 -18.53
N VAL A 294 5.16 5.42 -18.38
CA VAL A 294 5.68 5.90 -17.10
C VAL A 294 6.18 7.34 -17.26
N ARG A 295 5.70 8.23 -16.40
CA ARG A 295 6.14 9.62 -16.36
C ARG A 295 6.65 9.96 -14.95
N VAL A 296 7.90 10.42 -14.87
CA VAL A 296 8.52 11.01 -13.68
C VAL A 296 8.66 12.51 -13.96
N GLU A 297 7.81 13.32 -13.33
CA GLU A 297 7.78 14.77 -13.58
C GLU A 297 9.00 15.48 -12.96
N SER A 298 9.24 16.71 -13.43
CA SER A 298 10.28 17.56 -12.86
C SER A 298 10.09 17.72 -11.35
N THR A 299 11.18 17.75 -10.58
CA THR A 299 11.19 17.80 -9.11
C THR A 299 10.64 16.56 -8.36
N ALA A 300 10.05 15.58 -9.05
CA ALA A 300 9.77 14.27 -8.44
C ALA A 300 11.09 13.61 -8.00
N VAL A 301 11.10 12.98 -6.82
CA VAL A 301 12.30 12.35 -6.25
C VAL A 301 12.08 10.85 -6.07
N VAL A 302 13.01 10.06 -6.62
CA VAL A 302 13.07 8.61 -6.45
C VAL A 302 14.45 8.25 -5.90
N SER A 303 14.52 7.71 -4.67
CA SER A 303 15.79 7.48 -3.98
C SER A 303 15.88 6.11 -3.33
N ALA A 304 16.92 5.36 -3.68
CA ALA A 304 17.31 4.09 -3.06
C ALA A 304 18.78 4.15 -2.61
N SER A 305 19.14 5.15 -1.83
CA SER A 305 20.53 5.43 -1.44
C SER A 305 20.88 4.81 -0.08
N ALA A 306 22.14 4.44 0.09
CA ALA A 306 22.72 4.26 1.41
C ALA A 306 22.99 5.63 2.04
N ILE A 307 22.87 5.76 3.36
CA ILE A 307 23.05 7.03 4.08
C ILE A 307 24.45 7.07 4.69
N ASN A 308 24.78 6.17 5.60
CA ASN A 308 26.05 6.15 6.31
C ASN A 308 27.04 5.18 5.69
N SER A 309 26.67 3.92 5.53
CA SER A 309 27.55 2.88 5.01
C SER A 309 26.82 1.98 4.03
N GLY A 310 27.57 1.15 3.29
CA GLY A 310 27.03 0.17 2.36
C GLY A 310 26.71 0.74 0.98
N ASN A 311 26.28 -0.16 0.11
CA ASN A 311 26.07 0.19 -1.30
C ASN A 311 24.72 0.87 -1.52
N GLY A 312 24.65 1.74 -2.51
CA GLY A 312 23.40 2.21 -3.07
C GLY A 312 22.52 1.06 -3.55
N GLY A 313 21.20 1.26 -3.51
CA GLY A 313 20.24 0.24 -3.90
C GLY A 313 20.00 0.17 -5.40
N THR A 314 18.79 -0.26 -5.76
CA THR A 314 18.40 -0.40 -7.17
C THR A 314 17.13 0.37 -7.45
N VAL A 315 17.14 1.19 -8.49
CA VAL A 315 15.95 1.85 -9.04
C VAL A 315 15.75 1.36 -10.47
N LYS A 316 14.58 0.76 -10.74
CA LYS A 316 14.18 0.33 -12.08
C LYS A 316 12.92 1.07 -12.49
N ILE A 317 12.96 1.72 -13.65
CA ILE A 317 11.82 2.38 -14.28
C ILE A 317 11.67 1.82 -15.67
N HIS A 318 10.50 1.23 -15.98
CA HIS A 318 10.30 0.54 -17.25
C HIS A 318 8.89 0.71 -17.79
N SER A 319 8.76 0.79 -19.10
CA SER A 319 7.51 0.76 -19.83
C SER A 319 7.64 0.03 -21.17
N THR A 320 6.51 -0.33 -21.76
CA THR A 320 6.49 -0.93 -23.12
C THR A 320 6.39 0.12 -24.22
N GLU A 321 5.74 1.26 -23.97
CA GLU A 321 5.51 2.30 -24.98
C GLU A 321 6.36 3.56 -24.73
N GLN A 322 6.17 4.23 -23.58
CA GLN A 322 6.90 5.46 -23.31
C GLN A 322 7.33 5.59 -21.85
N THR A 323 8.59 5.87 -21.63
CA THR A 323 9.13 6.32 -20.34
C THR A 323 9.66 7.75 -20.47
N GLN A 324 9.18 8.66 -19.62
CA GLN A 324 9.64 10.06 -19.55
C GLN A 324 10.26 10.32 -18.18
N ILE A 325 11.51 10.75 -18.17
CA ILE A 325 12.27 11.07 -16.96
C ILE A 325 12.61 12.54 -16.96
N HIS A 326 12.03 13.32 -16.04
CA HIS A 326 12.31 14.74 -15.82
C HIS A 326 12.74 15.03 -14.37
N GLY A 327 12.56 14.06 -13.46
CA GLY A 327 12.81 14.19 -12.02
C GLY A 327 14.21 13.78 -11.59
N VAL A 328 14.38 13.68 -10.28
CA VAL A 328 15.63 13.30 -9.61
C VAL A 328 15.60 11.84 -9.22
N ILE A 329 16.58 11.06 -9.65
CA ILE A 329 16.74 9.65 -9.31
C ILE A 329 18.09 9.45 -8.63
N SER A 330 18.12 8.77 -7.48
CA SER A 330 19.37 8.51 -6.78
C SER A 330 19.49 7.09 -6.25
N ALA A 331 20.69 6.54 -6.33
CA ALA A 331 21.10 5.28 -5.73
C ALA A 331 22.57 5.40 -5.26
N ASN A 332 22.83 6.36 -4.36
CA ASN A 332 24.18 6.68 -3.89
C ASN A 332 24.69 5.65 -2.89
N GLY A 333 26.00 5.40 -2.87
CA GLY A 333 26.69 4.74 -1.79
C GLY A 333 26.72 5.56 -0.51
N GLY A 334 26.98 4.92 0.61
CA GLY A 334 27.02 5.54 1.92
C GLY A 334 28.14 6.59 2.05
N ALA A 335 27.91 7.57 2.92
CA ALA A 335 28.86 8.67 3.13
C ALA A 335 30.23 8.21 3.67
N VAL A 336 30.23 7.14 4.51
CA VAL A 336 31.43 6.59 5.13
C VAL A 336 32.08 5.50 4.25
N SER A 337 31.26 4.63 3.64
CA SER A 337 31.74 3.53 2.80
C SER A 337 30.63 2.97 1.92
N GLY A 338 31.02 2.29 0.85
CA GLY A 338 30.11 1.59 -0.05
C GLY A 338 30.13 2.17 -1.46
N ASN A 339 29.75 1.34 -2.41
CA ASN A 339 29.66 1.71 -3.82
C ASN A 339 28.31 2.34 -4.15
N GLY A 340 28.26 3.13 -5.21
CA GLY A 340 27.00 3.55 -5.82
C GLY A 340 26.19 2.35 -6.30
N GLY A 341 24.87 2.53 -6.36
CA GLY A 341 23.93 1.49 -6.75
C GLY A 341 23.65 1.45 -8.25
N VAL A 342 22.49 0.94 -8.62
CA VAL A 342 22.08 0.80 -10.02
C VAL A 342 20.77 1.55 -10.27
N VAL A 343 20.81 2.43 -11.26
CA VAL A 343 19.62 3.04 -11.86
C VAL A 343 19.44 2.46 -13.26
N GLN A 344 18.27 1.93 -13.55
CA GLN A 344 17.89 1.46 -14.88
C GLN A 344 16.63 2.18 -15.33
N THR A 345 16.72 2.93 -16.41
CA THR A 345 15.58 3.58 -17.06
C THR A 345 15.42 3.01 -18.46
N SER A 346 14.24 2.49 -18.76
CA SER A 346 14.05 1.77 -20.02
C SER A 346 12.64 1.93 -20.58
N SER A 347 12.51 1.75 -21.89
CA SER A 347 11.25 1.57 -22.61
C SER A 347 11.48 0.67 -23.82
N ASN A 348 10.55 -0.24 -24.09
CA ASN A 348 10.62 -0.97 -25.37
C ASN A 348 10.35 -0.03 -26.56
N GLY A 349 9.51 0.99 -26.36
CA GLY A 349 9.29 2.09 -27.31
C GLY A 349 10.25 3.25 -27.07
N THR A 350 9.73 4.40 -26.65
CA THR A 350 10.50 5.65 -26.50
C THR A 350 10.89 5.92 -25.05
N LEU A 351 12.17 6.19 -24.81
CA LEU A 351 12.70 6.75 -23.57
C LEU A 351 13.06 8.22 -23.78
N VAL A 352 12.43 9.11 -23.03
CA VAL A 352 12.76 10.54 -23.01
C VAL A 352 13.50 10.88 -21.71
N VAL A 353 14.71 11.41 -21.83
CA VAL A 353 15.47 11.98 -20.73
C VAL A 353 15.42 13.50 -20.86
N GLY A 354 14.56 14.12 -20.06
CA GLY A 354 14.31 15.56 -20.11
C GLY A 354 15.47 16.37 -19.53
N SER A 355 15.56 17.65 -19.92
CA SER A 355 16.62 18.58 -19.53
C SER A 355 16.71 18.84 -18.01
N THR A 356 15.62 18.60 -17.26
CA THR A 356 15.56 18.75 -15.79
C THR A 356 15.94 17.48 -15.05
N SER A 357 16.15 16.35 -15.75
CA SER A 357 16.46 15.08 -15.12
C SER A 357 17.83 15.09 -14.47
N GLN A 358 17.92 14.50 -13.28
CA GLN A 358 19.18 14.30 -12.56
C GLN A 358 19.25 12.86 -12.08
N VAL A 359 20.30 12.16 -12.46
CA VAL A 359 20.56 10.80 -11.99
C VAL A 359 21.89 10.77 -11.24
N ASN A 360 21.84 10.34 -9.96
CA ASN A 360 23.02 10.30 -9.12
C ASN A 360 23.24 8.88 -8.57
N VAL A 361 24.38 8.29 -8.89
CA VAL A 361 24.84 6.98 -8.42
C VAL A 361 26.25 7.07 -7.84
N ALA A 362 26.60 8.22 -7.28
CA ALA A 362 27.93 8.48 -6.73
C ALA A 362 28.23 7.64 -5.49
N ALA A 363 29.51 7.50 -5.20
CA ALA A 363 30.03 6.97 -3.95
C ALA A 363 31.10 7.91 -3.43
N THR A 364 31.04 8.26 -2.14
CA THR A 364 32.04 9.13 -1.51
C THR A 364 33.36 8.38 -1.31
N ASN A 365 33.26 7.16 -0.78
CA ASN A 365 34.40 6.28 -0.46
C ASN A 365 34.21 4.89 -1.08
N GLY A 366 34.01 4.83 -2.40
CA GLY A 366 33.80 3.61 -3.15
C GLY A 366 33.75 3.86 -4.65
N GLN A 367 33.36 2.86 -5.40
CA GLN A 367 33.19 2.97 -6.85
C GLN A 367 31.82 3.59 -7.16
N SER A 368 31.76 4.52 -8.11
CA SER A 368 30.48 5.01 -8.63
C SER A 368 29.63 3.88 -9.16
N GLY A 369 28.32 4.00 -9.00
CA GLY A 369 27.35 3.04 -9.52
C GLY A 369 27.14 3.17 -11.02
N THR A 370 26.05 2.60 -11.50
CA THR A 370 25.76 2.55 -12.94
C THR A 370 24.36 3.10 -13.23
N TRP A 371 24.26 3.99 -14.21
CA TRP A 371 23.00 4.32 -14.85
C TRP A 371 22.91 3.61 -16.21
N LYS A 372 21.92 2.73 -16.37
CA LYS A 372 21.65 1.99 -17.60
C LYS A 372 20.46 2.60 -18.32
N LEU A 373 20.65 2.91 -19.60
CA LEU A 373 19.62 3.38 -20.53
C LEU A 373 19.35 2.27 -21.54
N GLN A 374 18.07 1.92 -21.76
CA GLN A 374 17.68 0.96 -22.78
C GLN A 374 16.36 1.41 -23.41
N ALA A 375 16.34 1.58 -24.74
CA ALA A 375 15.15 2.04 -25.44
C ALA A 375 15.13 1.53 -26.88
N GLY A 376 13.93 1.40 -27.46
CA GLY A 376 13.76 1.31 -28.90
C GLY A 376 14.18 2.63 -29.56
N GLN A 377 13.75 3.77 -28.99
CA GLN A 377 14.15 5.11 -29.37
C GLN A 377 14.55 5.92 -28.11
N LEU A 378 15.74 6.50 -28.12
CA LEU A 378 16.23 7.34 -27.03
C LEU A 378 16.25 8.82 -27.45
N ASN A 379 15.50 9.64 -26.73
CA ASN A 379 15.48 11.10 -26.88
C ASN A 379 16.09 11.74 -25.63
N ILE A 380 17.14 12.52 -25.80
CA ILE A 380 17.77 13.29 -24.71
C ILE A 380 17.61 14.77 -25.03
N ASP A 381 16.77 15.44 -24.22
CA ASP A 381 16.60 16.88 -24.33
C ASP A 381 17.83 17.57 -23.71
N ARG A 382 18.52 18.37 -24.46
CA ARG A 382 19.61 19.22 -23.97
C ARG A 382 19.09 20.65 -23.86
N ASN A 383 19.36 21.30 -22.72
CA ASN A 383 19.34 22.77 -22.71
C ASN A 383 20.51 23.25 -23.57
N MET A 384 20.21 23.86 -24.71
CA MET A 384 21.20 24.60 -25.50
C MET A 384 21.53 25.92 -24.85
#